data_b46010e573fcc397798f85525e723157
#
_entry.id   b46010e573fcc397798f85525e723157
#
_cell.length_a   1.000
_cell.length_b   1.000
_cell.length_c   1.000
_cell.angle_alpha   90.00
_cell.angle_beta   90.00
_cell.angle_gamma   90.00
#
_symmetry.space_group_name_H-M   'P 1'
#
loop_
_entity.id
_entity.type
_entity.pdbx_description
1 polymer ?
#
loop_
_entity_poly.entity_id
_entity_poly.type
_entity_poly.pdbx_seq_one_letter_code
_entity_poly.pdbx_strand_id
1 'polypeptide(L)'
;AFSDTECSITFAQVYDIARNTGAYLVEQLGVDRTPVAVFAGRKMVTPAYFLGVVYAGRPYAPIDASLPDKRIEKILENLCPRAIVADRESLEHVESIVDELAKAEGFDRPQIFIAEDISHFEQVSCADSNCKISESAGDAVTDSENDTDGGVVASCAGKTDDSSLDMLAAVRRQMSMTDPLYIIYTSGSTGNPKGVMTSHLSLMTYINAYCDVMHIEESDVLGNQSPLDYIAAIRDIYLPLKTGCSTAIIPKEYFMEPNVLFDYMNDKKV
;
A
#
# COMPACT_ATOMS: atom_id res chain seq x y z
N ALA A 1 -2.48 -1.31 12.34
CA ALA A 1 -1.57 -0.69 11.35
C ALA A 1 -2.20 0.53 10.71
N PHE A 2 -3.23 0.34 9.89
CA PHE A 2 -3.91 1.45 9.21
C PHE A 2 -5.41 1.38 9.45
N SER A 3 -6.07 2.54 9.50
CA SER A 3 -7.52 2.65 9.58
C SER A 3 -8.03 3.80 8.72
N ASP A 4 -9.28 3.72 8.28
CA ASP A 4 -10.04 4.79 7.65
C ASP A 4 -11.38 4.98 8.37
N THR A 5 -12.37 5.56 7.71
CA THR A 5 -13.71 5.77 8.29
C THR A 5 -14.51 4.49 8.46
N GLU A 6 -14.24 3.49 7.65
CA GLU A 6 -15.06 2.27 7.57
C GLU A 6 -14.44 1.12 8.35
N CYS A 7 -13.12 0.92 8.18
CA CYS A 7 -12.43 -0.27 8.64
C CYS A 7 -11.03 0.01 9.19
N SER A 8 -10.41 -1.05 9.69
CA SER A 8 -9.00 -1.07 10.06
C SER A 8 -8.33 -2.34 9.56
N ILE A 9 -7.03 -2.26 9.31
CA ILE A 9 -6.21 -3.38 8.88
C ILE A 9 -5.04 -3.57 9.86
N THR A 10 -4.78 -4.81 10.22
CA THR A 10 -3.68 -5.20 11.11
C THR A 10 -2.35 -5.29 10.36
N PHE A 11 -1.22 -5.31 11.09
CA PHE A 11 0.10 -5.55 10.48
C PHE A 11 0.19 -6.91 9.80
N ALA A 12 -0.44 -7.95 10.36
CA ALA A 12 -0.49 -9.28 9.76
C ALA A 12 -1.20 -9.26 8.41
N GLN A 13 -2.35 -8.59 8.32
CA GLN A 13 -3.09 -8.44 7.08
C GLN A 13 -2.31 -7.61 6.04
N VAL A 14 -1.67 -6.51 6.47
CA VAL A 14 -0.77 -5.73 5.58
C VAL A 14 0.33 -6.62 5.02
N TYR A 15 0.95 -7.44 5.86
CA TYR A 15 1.98 -8.38 5.45
C TYR A 15 1.47 -9.42 4.45
N ASP A 16 0.31 -10.02 4.69
CA ASP A 16 -0.27 -11.04 3.81
C ASP A 16 -0.64 -10.45 2.44
N ILE A 17 -1.30 -9.28 2.42
CA ILE A 17 -1.63 -8.56 1.18
C ILE A 17 -0.36 -8.22 0.40
N ALA A 18 0.64 -7.64 1.06
CA ALA A 18 1.89 -7.27 0.41
C ALA A 18 2.61 -8.48 -0.17
N ARG A 19 2.64 -9.58 0.57
CA ARG A 19 3.26 -10.84 0.13
C ARG A 19 2.54 -11.45 -1.06
N ASN A 20 1.21 -11.55 -1.02
CA ASN A 20 0.41 -12.11 -2.11
C ASN A 20 0.57 -11.27 -3.39
N THR A 21 0.42 -9.95 -3.26
CA THR A 21 0.62 -9.01 -4.37
C THR A 21 2.04 -9.13 -4.94
N GLY A 22 3.06 -9.19 -4.08
CA GLY A 22 4.45 -9.31 -4.49
C GLY A 22 4.74 -10.62 -5.22
N ALA A 23 4.27 -11.74 -4.69
CA ALA A 23 4.43 -13.06 -5.31
C ALA A 23 3.77 -13.11 -6.69
N TYR A 24 2.53 -12.64 -6.79
CA TYR A 24 1.82 -12.56 -8.06
C TYR A 24 2.56 -11.71 -9.10
N LEU A 25 3.04 -10.52 -8.71
CA LEU A 25 3.77 -9.65 -9.62
C LEU A 25 5.10 -10.28 -10.09
N VAL A 26 5.82 -11.01 -9.23
CA VAL A 26 7.04 -11.74 -9.64
C VAL A 26 6.70 -12.85 -10.60
N GLU A 27 5.63 -13.60 -10.38
CA GLU A 27 5.20 -14.68 -11.26
C GLU A 27 4.84 -14.15 -12.66
N GLN A 28 4.11 -13.04 -12.75
CA GLN A 28 3.66 -12.47 -14.03
C GLN A 28 4.75 -11.69 -14.77
N LEU A 29 5.61 -10.98 -14.05
CA LEU A 29 6.54 -10.00 -14.63
C LEU A 29 8.02 -10.46 -14.57
N GLY A 30 8.32 -11.47 -13.75
CA GLY A 30 9.70 -11.82 -13.42
C GLY A 30 10.36 -10.79 -12.51
N VAL A 31 11.67 -10.96 -12.28
CA VAL A 31 12.46 -10.11 -11.38
C VAL A 31 13.24 -9.08 -12.18
N ASP A 32 12.85 -7.81 -12.08
CA ASP A 32 13.59 -6.66 -12.62
C ASP A 32 13.30 -5.40 -11.76
N ARG A 33 13.81 -4.24 -12.17
CA ARG A 33 13.64 -2.95 -11.46
C ARG A 33 12.70 -1.99 -12.20
N THR A 34 11.95 -2.48 -13.15
CA THR A 34 10.98 -1.64 -13.88
C THR A 34 9.86 -1.19 -12.93
N PRO A 35 9.50 0.09 -12.93
CA PRO A 35 8.48 0.61 -12.02
C PRO A 35 7.10 0.03 -12.30
N VAL A 36 6.29 -0.05 -11.24
CA VAL A 36 4.86 -0.37 -11.30
C VAL A 36 4.09 0.86 -10.87
N ALA A 37 3.16 1.33 -11.70
CA ALA A 37 2.23 2.39 -11.31
C ALA A 37 1.12 1.79 -10.42
N VAL A 38 0.74 2.51 -9.36
CA VAL A 38 -0.31 2.06 -8.45
C VAL A 38 -1.41 3.12 -8.40
N PHE A 39 -2.58 2.77 -8.92
CA PHE A 39 -3.81 3.56 -8.86
C PHE A 39 -4.71 2.96 -7.79
N ALA A 40 -4.69 3.54 -6.61
CA ALA A 40 -5.55 3.10 -5.53
C ALA A 40 -6.00 4.30 -4.73
N GLY A 41 -7.27 4.27 -4.35
CA GLY A 41 -7.90 5.32 -3.57
C GLY A 41 -7.22 5.53 -2.21
N ARG A 42 -7.63 6.57 -1.52
CA ARG A 42 -7.14 6.90 -0.17
C ARG A 42 -7.81 6.00 0.86
N LYS A 43 -7.40 4.72 0.89
CA LYS A 43 -7.96 3.66 1.71
C LYS A 43 -6.89 3.08 2.64
N MET A 44 -7.30 2.48 3.74
CA MET A 44 -6.39 1.83 4.71
C MET A 44 -5.55 0.69 4.10
N VAL A 45 -6.02 0.06 3.04
CA VAL A 45 -5.35 -1.05 2.35
C VAL A 45 -4.27 -0.58 1.37
N THR A 46 -4.37 0.64 0.86
CA THR A 46 -3.48 1.17 -0.20
C THR A 46 -1.98 1.07 0.15
N PRO A 47 -1.53 1.35 1.39
CA PRO A 47 -0.14 1.11 1.77
C PRO A 47 0.32 -0.33 1.57
N ALA A 48 -0.57 -1.31 1.76
CA ALA A 48 -0.22 -2.72 1.55
C ALA A 48 0.03 -3.05 0.06
N TYR A 49 -0.68 -2.41 -0.86
CA TYR A 49 -0.42 -2.54 -2.31
C TYR A 49 0.95 -1.97 -2.69
N PHE A 50 1.33 -0.81 -2.14
CA PHE A 50 2.66 -0.24 -2.34
C PHE A 50 3.75 -1.21 -1.88
N LEU A 51 3.58 -1.77 -0.69
CA LEU A 51 4.50 -2.77 -0.15
C LEU A 51 4.54 -4.04 -1.01
N GLY A 52 3.41 -4.44 -1.60
CA GLY A 52 3.37 -5.57 -2.52
C GLY A 52 4.29 -5.39 -3.72
N VAL A 53 4.29 -4.20 -4.32
CA VAL A 53 5.22 -3.86 -5.40
C VAL A 53 6.68 -3.92 -4.92
N VAL A 54 6.95 -3.42 -3.70
CA VAL A 54 8.28 -3.50 -3.08
C VAL A 54 8.70 -4.96 -2.84
N TYR A 55 7.79 -5.83 -2.40
CA TYR A 55 8.07 -7.26 -2.24
C TYR A 55 8.43 -7.94 -3.55
N ALA A 56 7.87 -7.48 -4.68
CA ALA A 56 8.27 -7.91 -6.02
C ALA A 56 9.65 -7.40 -6.46
N GLY A 57 10.33 -6.60 -5.63
CA GLY A 57 11.63 -6.01 -5.93
C GLY A 57 11.58 -4.83 -6.90
N ARG A 58 10.43 -4.17 -7.01
CA ARG A 58 10.17 -3.08 -7.96
C ARG A 58 9.86 -1.78 -7.24
N PRO A 59 10.22 -0.61 -7.78
CA PRO A 59 9.74 0.66 -7.25
C PRO A 59 8.26 0.86 -7.61
N TYR A 60 7.47 1.35 -6.66
CA TYR A 60 6.11 1.78 -6.95
C TYR A 60 6.05 3.27 -7.29
N ALA A 61 5.11 3.63 -8.17
CA ALA A 61 4.74 5.01 -8.43
C ALA A 61 3.26 5.20 -8.09
N PRO A 62 2.95 5.86 -6.96
CA PRO A 62 1.56 6.11 -6.59
C PRO A 62 1.00 7.22 -7.49
N ILE A 63 -0.21 7.03 -8.00
CA ILE A 63 -0.89 7.98 -8.87
C ILE A 63 -2.34 8.09 -8.39
N ASP A 64 -2.78 9.30 -8.08
CA ASP A 64 -4.18 9.58 -7.76
C ASP A 64 -5.01 9.57 -9.04
N ALA A 65 -6.00 8.68 -9.12
CA ALA A 65 -6.92 8.58 -10.25
C ALA A 65 -7.80 9.83 -10.45
N SER A 66 -7.90 10.71 -9.44
CA SER A 66 -8.62 11.99 -9.54
C SER A 66 -7.83 13.11 -10.22
N LEU A 67 -6.56 12.87 -10.59
CA LEU A 67 -5.77 13.82 -11.36
C LEU A 67 -6.36 13.99 -12.77
N PRO A 68 -6.16 15.16 -13.43
CA PRO A 68 -6.56 15.34 -14.82
C PRO A 68 -5.90 14.29 -15.73
N ASP A 69 -6.67 13.71 -16.67
CA ASP A 69 -6.24 12.63 -17.57
C ASP A 69 -4.92 12.96 -18.28
N LYS A 70 -4.80 14.15 -18.84
CA LYS A 70 -3.56 14.62 -19.50
C LYS A 70 -2.34 14.65 -18.56
N ARG A 71 -2.56 14.75 -17.25
CA ARG A 71 -1.47 14.66 -16.29
C ARG A 71 -1.09 13.19 -16.05
N ILE A 72 -2.07 12.32 -15.94
CA ILE A 72 -1.87 10.88 -15.82
C ILE A 72 -1.15 10.34 -17.06
N GLU A 73 -1.61 10.71 -18.25
CA GLU A 73 -0.97 10.38 -19.53
C GLU A 73 0.52 10.71 -19.52
N LYS A 74 0.87 11.96 -19.21
CA LYS A 74 2.28 12.40 -19.14
C LYS A 74 3.10 11.67 -18.08
N ILE A 75 2.49 11.29 -16.95
CA ILE A 75 3.15 10.50 -15.93
C ILE A 75 3.45 9.11 -16.48
N LEU A 76 2.47 8.44 -17.09
CA LEU A 76 2.63 7.11 -17.67
C LEU A 76 3.64 7.08 -18.83
N GLU A 77 3.62 8.09 -19.70
CA GLU A 77 4.62 8.24 -20.77
C GLU A 77 6.05 8.40 -20.24
N ASN A 78 6.21 9.16 -19.15
CA ASN A 78 7.53 9.38 -18.54
C ASN A 78 7.99 8.17 -17.69
N LEU A 79 7.05 7.53 -16.98
CA LEU A 79 7.33 6.40 -16.10
C LEU A 79 7.66 5.13 -16.90
N CYS A 80 7.00 4.94 -18.04
CA CYS A 80 7.05 3.73 -18.86
C CYS A 80 6.87 2.47 -17.99
N PRO A 81 5.77 2.34 -17.23
CA PRO A 81 5.61 1.24 -16.31
C PRO A 81 5.37 -0.06 -17.08
N ARG A 82 5.95 -1.16 -16.61
CA ARG A 82 5.67 -2.49 -17.16
C ARG A 82 4.29 -3.00 -16.76
N ALA A 83 3.82 -2.58 -15.59
CA ALA A 83 2.52 -2.93 -15.08
C ALA A 83 1.88 -1.78 -14.31
N ILE A 84 0.57 -1.87 -14.19
CA ILE A 84 -0.29 -1.02 -13.37
C ILE A 84 -1.03 -1.93 -12.41
N VAL A 85 -1.06 -1.57 -11.13
CA VAL A 85 -1.94 -2.13 -10.12
C VAL A 85 -3.02 -1.09 -9.86
N ALA A 86 -4.28 -1.41 -10.16
CA ALA A 86 -5.42 -0.51 -9.98
C ALA A 86 -6.45 -1.14 -9.04
N ASP A 87 -7.05 -0.35 -8.15
CA ASP A 87 -8.24 -0.81 -7.44
C ASP A 87 -9.45 -0.86 -8.38
N ARG A 88 -10.49 -1.62 -8.00
CA ARG A 88 -11.68 -1.80 -8.85
C ARG A 88 -12.38 -0.48 -9.19
N GLU A 89 -12.30 0.50 -8.28
CA GLU A 89 -12.93 1.81 -8.46
C GLU A 89 -12.23 2.64 -9.55
N SER A 90 -10.90 2.54 -9.64
CA SER A 90 -10.10 3.27 -10.62
C SER A 90 -9.95 2.54 -11.96
N LEU A 91 -10.29 1.24 -12.02
CA LEU A 91 -9.94 0.35 -13.14
C LEU A 91 -10.43 0.86 -14.49
N GLU A 92 -11.73 1.13 -14.63
CA GLU A 92 -12.34 1.55 -15.91
C GLU A 92 -11.72 2.85 -16.42
N HIS A 93 -11.46 3.80 -15.51
CA HIS A 93 -10.82 5.07 -15.85
C HIS A 93 -9.38 4.86 -16.32
N VAL A 94 -8.60 4.05 -15.60
CA VAL A 94 -7.20 3.75 -15.93
C VAL A 94 -7.10 3.01 -17.27
N GLU A 95 -7.97 2.04 -17.52
CA GLU A 95 -8.02 1.33 -18.81
C GLU A 95 -8.30 2.29 -19.96
N SER A 96 -9.25 3.21 -19.80
CA SER A 96 -9.56 4.23 -20.82
C SER A 96 -8.35 5.11 -21.16
N ILE A 97 -7.58 5.55 -20.15
CA ILE A 97 -6.38 6.36 -20.38
C ILE A 97 -5.28 5.55 -21.07
N VAL A 98 -5.05 4.31 -20.62
CA VAL A 98 -4.04 3.42 -21.21
C VAL A 98 -4.38 3.07 -22.65
N ASP A 99 -5.65 2.83 -22.95
CA ASP A 99 -6.10 2.54 -24.33
C ASP A 99 -5.95 3.75 -25.27
N GLU A 100 -6.11 4.98 -24.75
CA GLU A 100 -5.82 6.19 -25.53
C GLU A 100 -4.33 6.35 -25.80
N LEU A 101 -3.48 6.14 -24.77
CA LEU A 101 -2.02 6.19 -24.91
C LEU A 101 -1.49 5.11 -25.86
N ALA A 102 -2.08 3.92 -25.85
CA ALA A 102 -1.67 2.80 -26.70
C ALA A 102 -1.92 3.02 -28.19
N LYS A 103 -2.70 4.07 -28.58
CA LYS A 103 -2.86 4.48 -29.97
C LYS A 103 -1.66 5.27 -30.49
N ALA A 104 -0.84 5.82 -29.59
CA ALA A 104 0.37 6.57 -29.96
C ALA A 104 1.51 5.60 -30.28
N GLU A 105 2.29 5.90 -31.34
CA GLU A 105 3.50 5.13 -31.65
C GLU A 105 4.53 5.27 -30.52
N GLY A 106 5.04 4.12 -30.04
CA GLY A 106 6.13 4.07 -29.06
C GLY A 106 5.69 3.96 -27.60
N PHE A 107 4.39 3.87 -27.30
CA PHE A 107 3.91 3.55 -25.98
C PHE A 107 3.64 2.03 -25.84
N ASP A 108 4.45 1.37 -25.03
CA ASP A 108 4.25 -0.04 -24.71
C ASP A 108 3.12 -0.16 -23.67
N ARG A 109 2.02 -0.80 -24.05
CA ARG A 109 0.86 -0.98 -23.18
C ARG A 109 1.23 -1.80 -21.94
N PRO A 110 1.13 -1.24 -20.73
CA PRO A 110 1.41 -1.99 -19.50
C PRO A 110 0.34 -3.06 -19.25
N GLN A 111 0.70 -4.11 -18.52
CA GLN A 111 -0.27 -5.06 -17.99
C GLN A 111 -1.03 -4.37 -16.83
N ILE A 112 -2.35 -4.54 -16.78
CA ILE A 112 -3.18 -3.97 -15.70
C ILE A 112 -3.66 -5.12 -14.81
N PHE A 113 -3.42 -5.00 -13.51
CA PHE A 113 -3.83 -5.95 -12.49
C PHE A 113 -4.79 -5.28 -11.51
N ILE A 114 -5.83 -6.00 -11.12
CA ILE A 114 -6.78 -5.54 -10.11
C ILE A 114 -6.19 -5.84 -8.73
N ALA A 115 -6.02 -4.79 -7.92
CA ALA A 115 -5.35 -4.87 -6.63
C ALA A 115 -6.03 -5.86 -5.67
N GLU A 116 -7.34 -5.86 -5.60
CA GLU A 116 -8.13 -6.76 -4.76
C GLU A 116 -7.96 -8.22 -5.19
N ASP A 117 -7.90 -8.50 -6.50
CA ASP A 117 -7.78 -9.87 -7.02
C ASP A 117 -6.40 -10.46 -6.73
N ILE A 118 -5.35 -9.69 -6.98
CA ILE A 118 -3.97 -10.17 -6.80
C ILE A 118 -3.52 -10.23 -5.33
N SER A 119 -4.17 -9.47 -4.45
CA SER A 119 -3.87 -9.46 -3.02
C SER A 119 -4.69 -10.49 -2.23
N HIS A 120 -5.72 -11.07 -2.84
CA HIS A 120 -6.75 -11.87 -2.18
C HIS A 120 -7.42 -11.16 -1.00
N PHE A 121 -7.52 -9.84 -1.08
CA PHE A 121 -8.15 -9.01 -0.06
C PHE A 121 -9.59 -8.69 -0.49
N GLU A 122 -10.56 -9.26 0.23
CA GLU A 122 -11.96 -8.86 0.13
C GLU A 122 -12.29 -7.92 1.29
N GLN A 123 -12.71 -6.71 0.97
CA GLN A 123 -13.20 -5.77 1.97
C GLN A 123 -14.57 -6.26 2.45
N VAL A 124 -14.60 -6.94 3.58
CA VAL A 124 -15.85 -7.28 4.26
C VAL A 124 -16.38 -5.98 4.87
N SER A 125 -17.54 -5.51 4.41
CA SER A 125 -18.18 -4.32 4.98
C SER A 125 -18.40 -4.54 6.47
N CYS A 126 -17.86 -3.65 7.32
CA CYS A 126 -18.00 -3.70 8.77
C CYS A 126 -19.46 -3.46 9.28
N ALA A 127 -20.44 -3.49 8.40
CA ALA A 127 -21.85 -3.37 8.76
C ALA A 127 -22.41 -4.56 9.55
N ASP A 128 -21.72 -5.69 9.56
CA ASP A 128 -22.12 -6.89 10.32
C ASP A 128 -21.25 -7.12 11.56
N SER A 129 -21.48 -6.31 12.59
CA SER A 129 -20.92 -6.51 13.94
C SER A 129 -21.50 -7.75 14.65
N ASN A 130 -21.87 -8.81 13.93
CA ASN A 130 -22.38 -10.07 14.46
C ASN A 130 -21.78 -11.30 13.75
N CYS A 131 -20.47 -11.30 13.50
CA CYS A 131 -19.82 -12.53 13.04
C CYS A 131 -19.65 -13.49 14.21
N LYS A 132 -20.64 -14.35 14.40
CA LYS A 132 -20.51 -15.55 15.25
C LYS A 132 -19.55 -16.51 14.56
N ILE A 133 -18.38 -16.68 15.17
CA ILE A 133 -17.40 -17.69 14.79
C ILE A 133 -18.06 -19.07 14.95
N SER A 134 -18.21 -19.80 13.87
CA SER A 134 -18.54 -21.24 13.92
C SER A 134 -17.29 -22.00 14.32
N GLU A 135 -17.27 -22.51 15.55
CA GLU A 135 -16.31 -23.48 16.04
C GLU A 135 -16.44 -24.78 15.22
N SER A 136 -15.41 -25.14 14.48
CA SER A 136 -15.19 -26.52 14.06
C SER A 136 -13.97 -27.06 14.79
N ALA A 137 -14.23 -28.00 15.69
CA ALA A 137 -13.26 -28.69 16.53
C ALA A 137 -12.31 -29.57 15.72
N GLY A 138 -11.06 -29.67 16.22
CA GLY A 138 -10.07 -30.64 15.74
C GLY A 138 -8.75 -30.57 16.50
N ASP A 139 -8.74 -31.29 17.61
CA ASP A 139 -7.64 -31.96 18.29
C ASP A 139 -6.42 -31.21 18.86
N ALA A 140 -6.30 -31.43 20.19
CA ALA A 140 -5.32 -30.98 21.12
C ALA A 140 -3.94 -31.64 20.92
N VAL A 141 -2.87 -30.85 21.16
CA VAL A 141 -1.67 -31.32 21.86
C VAL A 141 -1.28 -30.26 22.91
N THR A 142 -1.21 -30.73 24.15
CA THR A 142 -0.84 -30.04 25.38
C THR A 142 0.66 -29.72 25.42
N ASP A 143 1.10 -28.58 25.91
CA ASP A 143 1.65 -28.27 27.21
C ASP A 143 2.37 -26.91 27.30
N SER A 144 2.07 -26.25 28.38
CA SER A 144 2.74 -25.34 29.29
C SER A 144 2.65 -23.82 29.06
N GLU A 145 1.79 -23.27 29.92
CA GLU A 145 1.88 -22.07 30.80
C GLU A 145 2.72 -20.85 30.38
N ASN A 146 2.13 -19.72 30.11
CA ASN A 146 1.83 -18.55 30.93
C ASN A 146 1.57 -17.27 30.12
N ASP A 147 0.50 -16.62 30.55
CA ASP A 147 0.15 -15.20 30.59
C ASP A 147 -0.35 -14.45 29.35
N THR A 148 -1.67 -14.30 29.43
CA THR A 148 -2.50 -13.08 29.29
C THR A 148 -2.22 -12.10 28.15
N ASP A 149 -2.99 -12.12 27.10
CA ASP A 149 -4.08 -11.17 26.80
C ASP A 149 -4.81 -11.62 25.52
N GLY A 150 -6.13 -11.75 25.63
CA GLY A 150 -6.93 -12.38 24.58
C GLY A 150 -7.32 -11.39 23.48
N GLY A 151 -6.49 -11.25 22.48
CA GLY A 151 -6.84 -10.63 21.20
C GLY A 151 -7.13 -11.71 20.16
N VAL A 152 -8.39 -11.92 19.80
CA VAL A 152 -8.78 -12.87 18.75
C VAL A 152 -8.27 -12.37 17.39
N VAL A 153 -7.21 -12.98 16.90
CA VAL A 153 -6.68 -12.72 15.55
C VAL A 153 -7.52 -13.53 14.57
N ALA A 154 -8.34 -12.86 13.78
CA ALA A 154 -9.00 -13.48 12.63
C ALA A 154 -7.93 -13.90 11.62
N SER A 155 -7.70 -15.20 11.50
CA SER A 155 -6.80 -15.80 10.53
C SER A 155 -7.44 -15.75 9.15
N CYS A 156 -6.98 -14.86 8.29
CA CYS A 156 -7.18 -14.97 6.85
C CYS A 156 -6.16 -15.99 6.31
N ALA A 157 -6.46 -17.27 6.48
CA ALA A 157 -5.61 -18.35 5.97
C ALA A 157 -5.86 -18.56 4.47
N GLY A 158 -5.31 -17.68 3.64
CA GLY A 158 -4.90 -18.02 2.28
C GLY A 158 -3.66 -18.91 2.41
N LYS A 159 -3.73 -20.17 2.01
CA LYS A 159 -2.56 -21.05 1.92
C LYS A 159 -1.59 -20.46 0.89
N THR A 160 -0.64 -19.65 1.36
CA THR A 160 0.52 -19.31 0.55
C THR A 160 1.42 -20.53 0.51
N ASP A 161 1.61 -21.02 -0.69
CA ASP A 161 2.50 -22.14 -0.99
C ASP A 161 3.94 -21.76 -0.59
N ASP A 162 4.69 -22.68 0.02
CA ASP A 162 6.11 -22.50 0.40
C ASP A 162 6.95 -22.00 -0.79
N SER A 163 6.57 -22.34 -2.03
CA SER A 163 7.24 -21.91 -3.25
C SER A 163 7.23 -20.38 -3.45
N SER A 164 6.15 -19.70 -3.09
CA SER A 164 6.05 -18.24 -3.21
C SER A 164 6.92 -17.50 -2.20
N LEU A 165 7.10 -18.07 -1.00
CA LEU A 165 8.01 -17.52 0.01
C LEU A 165 9.48 -17.64 -0.42
N ASP A 166 9.87 -18.75 -1.00
CA ASP A 166 11.22 -18.97 -1.54
C ASP A 166 11.52 -18.01 -2.70
N MET A 167 10.54 -17.78 -3.57
CA MET A 167 10.64 -16.83 -4.67
C MET A 167 10.86 -15.40 -4.18
N LEU A 168 10.06 -14.92 -3.22
CA LEU A 168 10.20 -13.57 -2.64
C LEU A 168 11.52 -13.44 -1.85
N ALA A 169 11.96 -14.50 -1.18
CA ALA A 169 13.27 -14.52 -0.52
C ALA A 169 14.42 -14.43 -1.54
N ALA A 170 14.29 -15.06 -2.70
CA ALA A 170 15.27 -14.95 -3.79
C ALA A 170 15.30 -13.51 -4.37
N VAL A 171 14.16 -12.86 -4.55
CA VAL A 171 14.06 -11.44 -4.94
C VAL A 171 14.80 -10.56 -3.93
N ARG A 172 14.50 -10.72 -2.64
CA ARG A 172 15.11 -9.92 -1.56
C ARG A 172 16.65 -10.06 -1.51
N ARG A 173 17.19 -11.25 -1.79
CA ARG A 173 18.66 -11.47 -1.84
C ARG A 173 19.33 -10.69 -2.98
N GLN A 174 18.61 -10.34 -4.03
CA GLN A 174 19.11 -9.61 -5.19
C GLN A 174 18.94 -8.09 -5.05
N MET A 175 18.21 -7.63 -4.02
CA MET A 175 17.97 -6.21 -3.79
C MET A 175 19.15 -5.55 -3.10
N SER A 176 19.43 -4.30 -3.52
CA SER A 176 20.38 -3.40 -2.86
C SER A 176 19.62 -2.30 -2.09
N MET A 177 20.24 -1.82 -1.02
CA MET A 177 19.73 -0.65 -0.30
C MET A 177 19.70 0.63 -1.17
N THR A 178 20.47 0.64 -2.25
CA THR A 178 20.49 1.74 -3.23
C THR A 178 19.47 1.59 -4.35
N ASP A 179 18.78 0.43 -4.43
CA ASP A 179 17.70 0.23 -5.39
C ASP A 179 16.57 1.22 -5.14
N PRO A 180 15.88 1.68 -6.21
CA PRO A 180 14.70 2.53 -6.08
C PRO A 180 13.59 1.83 -5.29
N LEU A 181 12.96 2.58 -4.39
CA LEU A 181 11.81 2.12 -3.61
C LEU A 181 10.51 2.69 -4.15
N TYR A 182 10.47 3.99 -4.41
CA TYR A 182 9.31 4.67 -4.98
C TYR A 182 9.70 5.82 -5.91
N ILE A 183 8.75 6.22 -6.75
CA ILE A 183 8.85 7.34 -7.66
C ILE A 183 7.64 8.24 -7.47
N ILE A 184 7.82 9.42 -6.87
CA ILE A 184 6.74 10.38 -6.66
C ILE A 184 6.84 11.49 -7.68
N TYR A 185 5.72 11.80 -8.32
CA TYR A 185 5.64 12.83 -9.35
C TYR A 185 5.30 14.20 -8.77
N THR A 186 6.11 15.18 -9.13
CA THR A 186 5.91 16.59 -8.78
C THR A 186 5.55 17.41 -10.01
N SER A 187 4.88 18.56 -9.80
CA SER A 187 4.63 19.52 -10.87
C SER A 187 5.96 20.18 -11.24
N GLY A 188 6.49 19.83 -12.42
CA GLY A 188 7.68 20.51 -12.96
C GLY A 188 7.37 21.95 -13.36
N SER A 189 8.31 22.86 -13.19
CA SER A 189 8.21 24.26 -13.62
C SER A 189 7.95 24.45 -15.12
N THR A 190 8.21 23.41 -15.92
CA THR A 190 7.99 23.35 -17.36
C THR A 190 6.62 22.80 -17.75
N GLY A 191 5.73 22.51 -16.78
CA GLY A 191 4.42 21.91 -17.02
C GLY A 191 4.44 20.40 -17.30
N ASN A 192 5.62 19.77 -17.34
CA ASN A 192 5.76 18.33 -17.42
C ASN A 192 6.03 17.75 -16.03
N PRO A 193 5.34 16.66 -15.62
CA PRO A 193 5.60 16.02 -14.33
C PRO A 193 7.01 15.44 -14.28
N LYS A 194 7.66 15.57 -13.11
CA LYS A 194 8.99 15.03 -12.86
C LYS A 194 8.89 13.95 -11.80
N GLY A 195 9.34 12.73 -12.11
CA GLY A 195 9.44 11.64 -11.16
C GLY A 195 10.68 11.79 -10.29
N VAL A 196 10.47 11.89 -8.97
CA VAL A 196 11.54 11.90 -7.96
C VAL A 196 11.69 10.48 -7.43
N MET A 197 12.81 9.86 -7.75
CA MET A 197 13.14 8.49 -7.35
C MET A 197 13.84 8.50 -5.98
N THR A 198 13.36 7.67 -5.06
CA THR A 198 13.92 7.52 -3.72
C THR A 198 14.32 6.07 -3.48
N SER A 199 15.53 5.86 -2.95
CA SER A 199 16.04 4.51 -2.64
C SER A 199 15.58 4.02 -1.27
N HIS A 200 15.68 2.70 -1.05
CA HIS A 200 15.47 2.08 0.28
C HIS A 200 16.32 2.75 1.37
N LEU A 201 17.61 2.97 1.09
CA LEU A 201 18.52 3.60 2.04
C LEU A 201 18.07 5.01 2.43
N SER A 202 17.67 5.82 1.45
CA SER A 202 17.21 7.19 1.69
C SER A 202 15.95 7.21 2.56
N LEU A 203 14.97 6.32 2.28
CA LEU A 203 13.78 6.19 3.11
C LEU A 203 14.14 5.78 4.54
N MET A 204 14.93 4.71 4.70
CA MET A 204 15.27 4.21 6.04
C MET A 204 16.01 5.26 6.87
N THR A 205 16.92 6.00 6.24
CA THR A 205 17.64 7.12 6.90
C THR A 205 16.66 8.21 7.34
N TYR A 206 15.72 8.58 6.47
CA TYR A 206 14.69 9.57 6.78
C TYR A 206 13.79 9.13 7.94
N ILE A 207 13.26 7.90 7.88
CA ILE A 207 12.37 7.37 8.94
C ILE A 207 13.10 7.23 10.28
N ASN A 208 14.37 6.79 10.27
CA ASN A 208 15.17 6.72 11.49
C ASN A 208 15.33 8.10 12.12
N ALA A 209 15.79 9.09 11.34
CA ALA A 209 15.98 10.45 11.84
C ALA A 209 14.66 11.07 12.33
N TYR A 210 13.54 10.76 11.66
CA TYR A 210 12.22 11.25 12.08
C TYR A 210 11.80 10.66 13.43
N CYS A 211 11.98 9.34 13.65
CA CYS A 211 11.70 8.70 14.93
C CYS A 211 12.55 9.29 16.06
N ASP A 212 13.83 9.54 15.80
CA ASP A 212 14.75 10.10 16.81
C ASP A 212 14.35 11.51 17.26
N VAL A 213 13.76 12.31 16.36
CA VAL A 213 13.33 13.68 16.65
C VAL A 213 11.94 13.73 17.26
N MET A 214 11.00 12.94 16.74
CA MET A 214 9.59 13.02 17.10
C MET A 214 9.22 12.08 18.25
N HIS A 215 10.10 11.15 18.62
CA HIS A 215 9.88 10.17 19.69
C HIS A 215 8.56 9.39 19.54
N ILE A 216 8.28 8.93 18.29
CA ILE A 216 7.05 8.17 18.00
C ILE A 216 7.09 6.82 18.73
N GLU A 217 6.04 6.54 19.47
CA GLU A 217 5.84 5.31 20.24
C GLU A 217 4.79 4.39 19.61
N GLU A 218 4.75 3.13 20.01
CA GLU A 218 3.80 2.13 19.51
C GLU A 218 2.33 2.52 19.79
N SER A 219 2.10 3.23 20.91
CA SER A 219 0.77 3.71 21.31
C SER A 219 0.24 4.87 20.50
N ASP A 220 1.08 5.52 19.67
CA ASP A 220 0.68 6.70 18.92
C ASP A 220 -0.22 6.34 17.72
N VAL A 221 -1.10 7.28 17.39
CA VAL A 221 -1.93 7.24 16.18
C VAL A 221 -1.61 8.46 15.33
N LEU A 222 -1.06 8.23 14.16
CA LEU A 222 -0.74 9.29 13.20
C LEU A 222 -1.96 9.64 12.36
N GLY A 223 -2.26 10.91 12.19
CA GLY A 223 -3.28 11.37 11.25
C GLY A 223 -2.69 11.59 9.85
N ASN A 224 -3.02 10.75 8.89
CA ASN A 224 -2.61 11.00 7.51
C ASN A 224 -3.46 12.10 6.88
N GLN A 225 -2.86 13.25 6.64
CA GLN A 225 -3.47 14.41 6.00
C GLN A 225 -3.19 14.46 4.49
N SER A 226 -2.00 14.03 4.09
CA SER A 226 -1.51 14.21 2.72
C SER A 226 -2.07 13.14 1.77
N PRO A 227 -2.30 13.46 0.49
CA PRO A 227 -2.55 12.45 -0.53
C PRO A 227 -1.46 11.38 -0.54
N LEU A 228 -1.81 10.12 -0.81
CA LEU A 228 -0.87 8.99 -0.75
C LEU A 228 0.17 9.01 -1.89
N ASP A 229 -0.08 9.78 -2.95
CA ASP A 229 0.85 10.05 -4.05
C ASP A 229 1.77 11.26 -3.79
N TYR A 230 1.75 11.82 -2.56
CA TYR A 230 2.56 12.95 -2.17
C TYR A 230 3.63 12.56 -1.14
N ILE A 231 4.79 13.21 -1.22
CA ILE A 231 5.99 12.87 -0.41
C ILE A 231 5.72 12.90 1.11
N ALA A 232 4.83 13.77 1.59
CA ALA A 232 4.54 13.87 3.02
C ALA A 232 3.81 12.65 3.58
N ALA A 233 3.07 11.89 2.75
CA ALA A 233 2.39 10.66 3.18
C ALA A 233 3.37 9.50 3.45
N ILE A 234 4.58 9.57 2.92
CA ILE A 234 5.57 8.49 3.06
C ILE A 234 5.87 8.19 4.53
N ARG A 235 6.00 9.23 5.37
CA ARG A 235 6.19 9.01 6.82
C ARG A 235 5.01 8.27 7.45
N ASP A 236 3.79 8.64 7.08
CA ASP A 236 2.55 8.08 7.65
C ASP A 236 2.36 6.61 7.23
N ILE A 237 2.99 6.19 6.13
CA ILE A 237 3.01 4.80 5.64
C ILE A 237 4.11 3.98 6.34
N TYR A 238 5.32 4.54 6.49
CA TYR A 238 6.49 3.77 6.91
C TYR A 238 6.81 3.86 8.42
N LEU A 239 6.33 4.91 9.12
CA LEU A 239 6.48 5.00 10.58
C LEU A 239 5.80 3.84 11.31
N PRO A 240 4.52 3.47 10.99
CA PRO A 240 3.88 2.31 11.60
C PRO A 240 4.69 1.02 11.44
N LEU A 241 5.27 0.80 10.27
CA LEU A 241 6.07 -0.40 9.99
C LEU A 241 7.36 -0.46 10.81
N LYS A 242 7.86 0.68 11.28
CA LYS A 242 9.06 0.76 12.10
C LYS A 242 8.76 0.71 13.59
N THR A 243 7.76 1.45 14.05
CA THR A 243 7.54 1.70 15.48
C THR A 243 6.41 0.88 16.08
N GLY A 244 5.56 0.26 15.24
CA GLY A 244 4.35 -0.42 15.70
C GLY A 244 3.16 0.52 15.91
N CYS A 245 3.33 1.85 15.80
CA CYS A 245 2.23 2.82 15.88
C CYS A 245 1.18 2.57 14.79
N SER A 246 0.10 3.31 14.79
CA SER A 246 -0.93 3.20 13.76
C SER A 246 -1.11 4.50 12.99
N THR A 247 -1.73 4.41 11.79
CA THR A 247 -2.09 5.58 10.99
C THR A 247 -3.57 5.56 10.68
N ALA A 248 -4.26 6.65 11.02
CA ALA A 248 -5.62 6.96 10.62
C ALA A 248 -5.59 7.77 9.31
N ILE A 249 -6.17 7.23 8.25
CA ILE A 249 -6.28 7.91 6.96
C ILE A 249 -7.53 8.80 7.00
N ILE A 250 -7.32 10.11 7.05
CA ILE A 250 -8.39 11.10 7.21
C ILE A 250 -8.97 11.42 5.82
N PRO A 251 -10.29 11.30 5.60
CA PRO A 251 -10.92 11.69 4.35
C PRO A 251 -10.66 13.15 3.99
N LYS A 252 -10.45 13.41 2.70
CA LYS A 252 -10.13 14.74 2.19
C LYS A 252 -11.23 15.77 2.53
N GLU A 253 -12.47 15.33 2.53
CA GLU A 253 -13.66 16.15 2.78
C GLU A 253 -13.68 16.71 4.21
N TYR A 254 -13.16 15.97 5.19
CA TYR A 254 -13.14 16.36 6.59
C TYR A 254 -12.31 17.61 6.85
N PHE A 255 -11.32 17.92 6.01
CA PHE A 255 -10.53 19.15 6.13
C PHE A 255 -11.34 20.42 5.79
N MET A 256 -12.50 20.28 5.16
CA MET A 256 -13.42 21.39 4.90
C MET A 256 -14.43 21.60 6.04
N GLU A 257 -14.53 20.63 6.98
CA GLU A 257 -15.50 20.61 8.07
C GLU A 257 -14.78 20.37 9.42
N PRO A 258 -14.27 21.44 10.07
CA PRO A 258 -13.42 21.31 11.26
C PRO A 258 -14.03 20.48 12.40
N ASN A 259 -15.35 20.56 12.62
CA ASN A 259 -16.00 19.78 13.67
C ASN A 259 -15.94 18.28 13.36
N VAL A 260 -16.22 17.89 12.10
CA VAL A 260 -16.15 16.49 11.66
C VAL A 260 -14.72 15.97 11.76
N LEU A 261 -13.74 16.80 11.38
CA LEU A 261 -12.33 16.46 11.51
C LEU A 261 -11.93 16.21 12.97
N PHE A 262 -12.29 17.11 13.88
CA PHE A 262 -11.97 16.95 15.30
C PHE A 262 -12.68 15.75 15.94
N ASP A 263 -13.93 15.50 15.59
CA ASP A 263 -14.67 14.34 16.07
C ASP A 263 -13.99 13.05 15.59
N TYR A 264 -13.57 12.97 14.32
CA TYR A 264 -12.81 11.85 13.79
C TYR A 264 -11.46 11.66 14.47
N MET A 265 -10.69 12.74 14.67
CA MET A 265 -9.40 12.68 15.35
C MET A 265 -9.55 12.20 16.81
N ASN A 266 -10.58 12.67 17.52
CA ASN A 266 -10.88 12.22 18.88
C ASN A 266 -11.27 10.73 18.94
N ASP A 267 -12.11 10.27 17.99
CA ASP A 267 -12.53 8.87 17.88
C ASP A 267 -11.33 7.95 17.63
N LYS A 268 -10.46 8.33 16.68
CA LYS A 268 -9.27 7.58 16.34
C LYS A 268 -8.08 7.81 17.29
N LYS A 269 -8.18 8.73 18.22
CA LYS A 269 -7.11 9.13 19.17
C LYS A 269 -5.84 9.66 18.47
N VAL A 270 -6.02 10.40 17.37
CA VAL A 270 -4.94 11.06 16.62
C VAL A 270 -4.34 12.21 17.43
#